data_e939111b3cabbcfd4e6ba73244ec4761
#
_entry.id   e939111b3cabbcfd4e6ba73244ec4761
#
_cell.length_a   1.000
_cell.length_b   1.000
_cell.length_c   1.000
_cell.angle_alpha   90.00
_cell.angle_beta   90.00
_cell.angle_gamma   90.00
#
_symmetry.space_group_name_H-M   'P 1'
#
loop_
_entity.id
_entity.type
_entity.pdbx_description
1 polymer ?
#
loop_
_entity_poly.entity_id
_entity_poly.type
_entity_poly.pdbx_seq_one_letter_code
_entity_poly.pdbx_strand_id
1 'polypeptide(L)'
;MTERVYGLEHGLTNYGDRDFSLYLRRSFAQSMGYSRTMLAKPVVGIAYTGSGFNNCHRHFPELLDAVKRGVLAAGALPIEFPTISLGEVFLSPTSLKYRNLMSIDTEEMVRAQPMDAVVLMGGCDKTVPAQLMGAVSAGRPAVMLVAGPMMTGRHRGERLGACTDCRRFWARYRAGDVSGEEISQVEGQLAVTAGTCAVMGTASTMACLAEALGLILPGTAAIPAAHADRLRAAEATGAAAVKLIGSEHTPERIVNAKSVENALRVLLALGGSTNAVIHLTAIAGRAGVKVSLEQLNKLSDSTPVLVNLKPVGNGYMEDFFASGGMGALLRELKPLLHLDCMTVTGETLGERLAAEAAPYVDRSIIAARDQPYEPHGGLVALFGNLAPGGAILKRSAADAKLFEHEGRAVVFSSLADLAARIDDPSLEVAPQDVLVLQNAGPHAPECMPEAGYLPIPKKLAQSGVKDMIRVSDARMSGTAFGTIVLHVTPDSASGGPLGLVRNGDRIRL
;
A
#
# COMPACT_ATOMS: atom_id res chain seq x y z
N MET A 1 -17.98 -22.16 -33.32
CA MET A 1 -17.34 -21.80 -32.05
C MET A 1 -15.84 -22.09 -32.24
N THR A 2 -15.01 -21.05 -32.24
CA THR A 2 -13.55 -21.24 -32.29
C THR A 2 -13.14 -21.94 -30.98
N GLU A 3 -12.48 -23.08 -31.13
CA GLU A 3 -11.96 -23.87 -29.99
C GLU A 3 -11.06 -22.95 -29.14
N ARG A 4 -11.32 -22.86 -27.85
CA ARG A 4 -10.63 -21.92 -26.94
C ARG A 4 -9.22 -22.45 -26.72
N VAL A 5 -8.21 -21.66 -27.02
CA VAL A 5 -6.79 -22.00 -26.82
C VAL A 5 -6.41 -21.76 -25.36
N TYR A 6 -5.74 -22.72 -24.71
CA TYR A 6 -5.32 -22.66 -23.32
C TYR A 6 -3.85 -22.99 -23.12
N GLY A 7 -3.29 -22.48 -22.04
CA GLY A 7 -1.97 -22.86 -21.53
C GLY A 7 -0.86 -22.78 -22.59
N LEU A 8 -0.11 -23.85 -22.76
CA LEU A 8 1.04 -23.89 -23.68
C LEU A 8 0.68 -23.67 -25.16
N GLU A 9 -0.58 -23.66 -25.51
CA GLU A 9 -1.01 -23.39 -26.88
C GLU A 9 -1.15 -21.89 -27.23
N HIS A 10 -0.98 -21.00 -26.26
CA HIS A 10 -0.94 -19.56 -26.54
C HIS A 10 0.32 -19.14 -27.32
N GLY A 11 0.14 -18.28 -28.33
CA GLY A 11 1.24 -17.64 -29.05
C GLY A 11 2.21 -18.61 -29.75
N LEU A 12 1.68 -19.66 -30.41
CA LEU A 12 2.48 -20.68 -31.13
C LEU A 12 2.84 -20.26 -32.57
N THR A 13 3.47 -19.10 -32.73
CA THR A 13 3.80 -18.58 -34.08
C THR A 13 5.29 -18.42 -34.34
N ASN A 14 6.14 -18.74 -33.37
CA ASN A 14 7.57 -18.42 -33.40
C ASN A 14 8.36 -19.03 -34.59
N TYR A 15 7.93 -20.21 -35.08
CA TYR A 15 8.63 -20.92 -36.11
C TYR A 15 7.81 -21.07 -37.42
N GLY A 16 6.69 -20.37 -37.53
CA GLY A 16 5.79 -20.51 -38.66
C GLY A 16 5.05 -21.86 -38.76
N ASP A 17 5.41 -22.83 -37.92
CA ASP A 17 4.79 -24.14 -37.77
C ASP A 17 4.25 -24.28 -36.34
N ARG A 18 2.93 -24.31 -36.20
CA ARG A 18 2.26 -24.38 -34.91
C ARG A 18 2.53 -25.69 -34.19
N ASP A 19 2.50 -26.80 -34.90
CA ASP A 19 2.67 -28.14 -34.31
C ASP A 19 4.10 -28.33 -33.84
N PHE A 20 5.07 -27.87 -34.59
CA PHE A 20 6.48 -27.85 -34.20
C PHE A 20 6.72 -26.95 -32.98
N SER A 21 6.14 -25.77 -32.95
CA SER A 21 6.20 -24.86 -31.82
C SER A 21 5.67 -25.49 -30.53
N LEU A 22 4.51 -26.15 -30.62
CA LEU A 22 3.92 -26.86 -29.47
C LEU A 22 4.76 -28.08 -29.06
N TYR A 23 5.29 -28.83 -30.02
CA TYR A 23 6.19 -29.94 -29.78
C TYR A 23 7.44 -29.49 -28.97
N LEU A 24 8.07 -28.38 -29.39
CA LEU A 24 9.22 -27.82 -28.68
C LEU A 24 8.86 -27.41 -27.26
N ARG A 25 7.79 -26.64 -27.08
CA ARG A 25 7.35 -26.22 -25.74
C ARG A 25 7.11 -27.41 -24.82
N ARG A 26 6.41 -28.45 -25.29
CA ARG A 26 6.18 -29.67 -24.51
C ARG A 26 7.47 -30.40 -24.18
N SER A 27 8.41 -30.47 -25.13
CA SER A 27 9.70 -31.11 -24.92
C SER A 27 10.49 -30.43 -23.81
N PHE A 28 10.64 -29.12 -23.90
CA PHE A 28 11.35 -28.35 -22.86
C PHE A 28 10.62 -28.35 -21.51
N ALA A 29 9.30 -28.25 -21.50
CA ALA A 29 8.54 -28.31 -20.27
C ALA A 29 8.61 -29.68 -19.58
N GLN A 30 8.74 -30.77 -20.35
CA GLN A 30 8.98 -32.10 -19.77
C GLN A 30 10.35 -32.18 -19.09
N SER A 31 11.37 -31.44 -19.55
CA SER A 31 12.66 -31.36 -18.86
C SER A 31 12.58 -30.71 -17.47
N MET A 32 11.52 -29.94 -17.23
CA MET A 32 11.21 -29.36 -15.93
C MET A 32 10.43 -30.32 -14.99
N GLY A 33 10.21 -31.57 -15.43
CA GLY A 33 9.55 -32.62 -14.64
C GLY A 33 8.02 -32.69 -14.79
N TYR A 34 7.40 -31.91 -15.69
CA TYR A 34 5.96 -31.97 -15.90
C TYR A 34 5.55 -33.15 -16.80
N SER A 35 4.53 -33.89 -16.41
CA SER A 35 3.95 -34.94 -17.26
C SER A 35 3.17 -34.33 -18.43
N ARG A 36 3.03 -35.11 -19.51
CA ARG A 36 2.24 -34.70 -20.69
C ARG A 36 0.79 -34.35 -20.31
N THR A 37 0.21 -35.06 -19.34
CA THR A 37 -1.15 -34.79 -18.83
C THR A 37 -1.24 -33.43 -18.13
N MET A 38 -0.22 -33.05 -17.37
CA MET A 38 -0.15 -31.74 -16.72
C MET A 38 0.01 -30.62 -17.77
N LEU A 39 0.84 -30.82 -18.79
CA LEU A 39 1.09 -29.84 -19.85
C LEU A 39 -0.10 -29.62 -20.80
N ALA A 40 -1.14 -30.44 -20.73
CA ALA A 40 -2.39 -30.26 -21.46
C ALA A 40 -3.43 -29.42 -20.69
N LYS A 41 -3.13 -29.05 -19.44
CA LYS A 41 -4.04 -28.25 -18.59
C LYS A 41 -3.89 -26.75 -18.88
N PRO A 42 -4.93 -25.96 -18.56
CA PRO A 42 -4.76 -24.51 -18.46
C PRO A 42 -3.64 -24.12 -17.49
N VAL A 43 -2.97 -23.02 -17.74
CA VAL A 43 -1.83 -22.54 -16.95
C VAL A 43 -2.22 -21.33 -16.11
N VAL A 44 -1.98 -21.41 -14.81
CA VAL A 44 -2.03 -20.26 -13.92
C VAL A 44 -0.61 -19.82 -13.61
N GLY A 45 -0.23 -18.63 -14.09
CA GLY A 45 1.02 -17.98 -13.73
C GLY A 45 0.96 -17.46 -12.31
N ILE A 46 2.08 -17.55 -11.59
CA ILE A 46 2.19 -17.01 -10.23
C ILE A 46 3.35 -16.03 -10.23
N ALA A 47 3.02 -14.71 -10.23
CA ALA A 47 4.01 -13.64 -10.14
C ALA A 47 4.54 -13.57 -8.70
N TYR A 48 5.75 -14.11 -8.51
CA TYR A 48 6.36 -14.32 -7.20
C TYR A 48 7.38 -13.23 -6.87
N THR A 49 7.14 -12.48 -5.78
CA THR A 49 8.04 -11.41 -5.31
C THR A 49 8.79 -11.78 -4.02
N GLY A 50 9.05 -13.06 -3.77
CA GLY A 50 9.91 -13.49 -2.66
C GLY A 50 11.33 -12.98 -2.83
N SER A 51 11.93 -12.44 -1.74
CA SER A 51 13.30 -11.91 -1.76
C SER A 51 13.88 -11.91 -0.35
N GLY A 52 15.15 -12.28 -0.22
CA GLY A 52 15.91 -12.18 1.02
C GLY A 52 16.15 -10.73 1.49
N PHE A 53 16.04 -9.75 0.60
CA PHE A 53 16.11 -8.32 0.91
C PHE A 53 14.73 -7.68 1.16
N ASN A 54 13.67 -8.46 1.30
CA ASN A 54 12.34 -7.97 1.60
C ASN A 54 11.72 -8.78 2.77
N ASN A 55 11.90 -8.29 3.98
CA ASN A 55 11.40 -8.94 5.19
C ASN A 55 9.87 -9.15 5.19
N CYS A 56 9.12 -8.29 4.49
CA CYS A 56 7.66 -8.44 4.35
C CYS A 56 7.27 -9.73 3.62
N HIS A 57 8.16 -10.31 2.82
CA HIS A 57 7.93 -11.49 1.98
C HIS A 57 8.62 -12.77 2.50
N ARG A 58 9.15 -12.77 3.73
CA ARG A 58 9.88 -13.92 4.29
C ARG A 58 9.10 -15.24 4.23
N HIS A 59 7.78 -15.20 4.37
CA HIS A 59 6.88 -16.36 4.38
C HIS A 59 6.30 -16.70 3.00
N PHE A 60 6.74 -16.04 1.94
CA PHE A 60 6.21 -16.26 0.59
C PHE A 60 6.45 -17.66 0.04
N PRO A 61 7.54 -18.39 0.37
CA PRO A 61 7.67 -19.80 -0.04
C PRO A 61 6.48 -20.66 0.43
N GLU A 62 6.06 -20.54 1.69
CA GLU A 62 4.91 -21.26 2.23
C GLU A 62 3.58 -20.86 1.56
N LEU A 63 3.41 -19.55 1.28
CA LEU A 63 2.23 -19.06 0.55
C LEU A 63 2.21 -19.58 -0.90
N LEU A 64 3.37 -19.64 -1.56
CA LEU A 64 3.51 -20.16 -2.91
C LEU A 64 3.06 -21.62 -2.99
N ASP A 65 3.49 -22.46 -2.05
CA ASP A 65 3.08 -23.87 -1.96
C ASP A 65 1.56 -24.00 -1.76
N ALA A 66 0.97 -23.14 -0.93
CA ALA A 66 -0.47 -23.11 -0.73
C ALA A 66 -1.23 -22.68 -2.01
N VAL A 67 -0.75 -21.64 -2.72
CA VAL A 67 -1.34 -21.23 -4.00
C VAL A 67 -1.25 -22.35 -5.03
N LYS A 68 -0.09 -22.99 -5.18
CA LYS A 68 0.09 -24.14 -6.08
C LYS A 68 -0.88 -25.27 -5.77
N ARG A 69 -1.07 -25.58 -4.50
CA ARG A 69 -2.03 -26.60 -4.05
C ARG A 69 -3.46 -26.25 -4.49
N GLY A 70 -3.88 -25.00 -4.32
CA GLY A 70 -5.19 -24.52 -4.74
C GLY A 70 -5.38 -24.61 -6.26
N VAL A 71 -4.38 -24.21 -7.05
CA VAL A 71 -4.40 -24.30 -8.52
C VAL A 71 -4.49 -25.76 -8.98
N LEU A 72 -3.67 -26.65 -8.42
CA LEU A 72 -3.67 -28.08 -8.76
C LEU A 72 -5.00 -28.75 -8.42
N ALA A 73 -5.54 -28.49 -7.22
CA ALA A 73 -6.84 -29.02 -6.79
C ALA A 73 -7.99 -28.54 -7.69
N ALA A 74 -7.90 -27.33 -8.22
CA ALA A 74 -8.88 -26.77 -9.17
C ALA A 74 -8.67 -27.20 -10.61
N GLY A 75 -7.64 -28.00 -10.92
CA GLY A 75 -7.46 -28.67 -12.21
C GLY A 75 -6.58 -27.95 -13.23
N ALA A 76 -5.81 -26.94 -12.84
CA ALA A 76 -4.86 -26.22 -13.70
C ALA A 76 -3.39 -26.50 -13.33
N LEU A 77 -2.46 -26.08 -14.19
CA LEU A 77 -1.01 -26.18 -13.98
C LEU A 77 -0.51 -24.85 -13.38
N PRO A 78 0.02 -24.83 -12.14
CA PRO A 78 0.67 -23.66 -11.58
C PRO A 78 2.11 -23.52 -12.07
N ILE A 79 2.49 -22.33 -12.56
CA ILE A 79 3.87 -22.03 -12.93
C ILE A 79 4.25 -20.69 -12.30
N GLU A 80 5.18 -20.71 -11.35
CA GLU A 80 5.72 -19.47 -10.77
C GLU A 80 6.79 -18.85 -11.67
N PHE A 81 6.84 -17.54 -11.63
CA PHE A 81 7.89 -16.75 -12.25
C PHE A 81 8.25 -15.56 -11.35
N PRO A 82 9.54 -15.18 -11.29
CA PRO A 82 9.97 -14.07 -10.47
C PRO A 82 9.55 -12.74 -11.09
N THR A 83 9.21 -11.78 -10.25
CA THR A 83 9.16 -10.35 -10.59
C THR A 83 9.93 -9.55 -9.55
N ILE A 84 10.33 -8.32 -9.87
CA ILE A 84 11.15 -7.47 -9.01
C ILE A 84 10.50 -7.31 -7.63
N SER A 85 11.30 -7.48 -6.57
CA SER A 85 10.92 -7.31 -5.17
C SER A 85 11.92 -6.43 -4.45
N LEU A 86 11.48 -5.25 -4.00
CA LEU A 86 12.32 -4.29 -3.28
C LEU A 86 11.64 -3.89 -1.97
N GLY A 87 12.36 -4.08 -0.85
CA GLY A 87 11.93 -3.64 0.47
C GLY A 87 12.44 -2.22 0.78
N GLU A 88 11.58 -1.31 1.21
CA GLU A 88 11.93 0.10 1.48
C GLU A 88 13.08 0.26 2.49
N VAL A 89 13.19 -0.65 3.47
CA VAL A 89 14.14 -0.53 4.58
C VAL A 89 15.59 -0.81 4.18
N PHE A 90 15.82 -1.61 3.12
CA PHE A 90 17.15 -2.10 2.75
C PHE A 90 17.77 -1.37 1.57
N LEU A 91 17.09 -0.40 0.99
CA LEU A 91 17.59 0.29 -0.21
C LEU A 91 17.62 1.82 -0.05
N SER A 92 18.37 2.47 -0.94
CA SER A 92 18.46 3.92 -1.07
C SER A 92 18.32 4.31 -2.55
N PRO A 93 17.70 5.45 -2.86
CA PRO A 93 17.08 6.41 -1.94
C PRO A 93 15.67 6.01 -1.50
N THR A 94 14.95 5.24 -2.30
CA THR A 94 13.58 4.77 -2.02
C THR A 94 13.12 3.72 -3.03
N SER A 95 12.27 2.78 -2.61
CA SER A 95 11.65 1.81 -3.52
C SER A 95 10.64 2.46 -4.49
N LEU A 96 10.14 3.68 -4.21
CA LEU A 96 9.23 4.38 -5.12
C LEU A 96 9.86 4.65 -6.49
N LYS A 97 11.15 4.94 -6.53
CA LYS A 97 11.94 5.12 -7.77
C LYS A 97 11.77 3.95 -8.74
N TYR A 98 11.60 2.74 -8.21
CA TYR A 98 11.55 1.50 -8.99
C TYR A 98 10.11 0.98 -9.20
N ARG A 99 9.07 1.61 -8.61
CA ARG A 99 7.69 1.12 -8.71
C ARG A 99 7.24 0.94 -10.16
N ASN A 100 7.54 1.90 -11.04
CA ASN A 100 7.14 1.81 -12.44
C ASN A 100 7.89 0.70 -13.18
N LEU A 101 9.20 0.51 -12.90
CA LEU A 101 9.98 -0.61 -13.43
C LEU A 101 9.38 -1.95 -12.98
N MET A 102 9.03 -2.10 -11.71
CA MET A 102 8.36 -3.30 -11.20
C MET A 102 7.01 -3.54 -11.90
N SER A 103 6.28 -2.49 -12.24
CA SER A 103 5.00 -2.64 -12.97
C SER A 103 5.22 -3.08 -14.41
N ILE A 104 6.23 -2.56 -15.09
CA ILE A 104 6.61 -2.96 -16.46
C ILE A 104 7.07 -4.42 -16.46
N ASP A 105 7.95 -4.80 -15.51
CA ASP A 105 8.40 -6.18 -15.36
C ASP A 105 7.20 -7.14 -15.19
N THR A 106 6.25 -6.83 -14.30
CA THR A 106 5.04 -7.64 -14.12
C THR A 106 4.21 -7.71 -15.40
N GLU A 107 3.98 -6.58 -16.08
CA GLU A 107 3.21 -6.50 -17.33
C GLU A 107 3.82 -7.38 -18.42
N GLU A 108 5.12 -7.22 -18.67
CA GLU A 108 5.83 -7.94 -19.74
C GLU A 108 5.90 -9.44 -19.46
N MET A 109 6.17 -9.85 -18.23
CA MET A 109 6.17 -11.26 -17.84
C MET A 109 4.79 -11.90 -18.03
N VAL A 110 3.71 -11.21 -17.67
CA VAL A 110 2.34 -11.70 -17.86
C VAL A 110 1.95 -11.77 -19.35
N ARG A 111 2.39 -10.82 -20.17
CA ARG A 111 2.11 -10.81 -21.62
C ARG A 111 2.91 -11.84 -22.40
N ALA A 112 4.19 -12.00 -22.04
CA ALA A 112 5.12 -12.84 -22.79
C ALA A 112 4.92 -14.34 -22.55
N GLN A 113 4.45 -14.75 -21.36
CA GLN A 113 4.35 -16.14 -20.98
C GLN A 113 2.97 -16.75 -21.36
N PRO A 114 2.93 -18.06 -21.70
CA PRO A 114 1.71 -18.75 -22.08
C PRO A 114 0.87 -19.15 -20.86
N MET A 115 0.15 -18.20 -20.28
CA MET A 115 -0.72 -18.41 -19.11
C MET A 115 -2.14 -17.93 -19.39
N ASP A 116 -3.12 -18.51 -18.70
CA ASP A 116 -4.56 -18.23 -18.86
C ASP A 116 -5.08 -17.26 -17.80
N ALA A 117 -4.52 -17.33 -16.61
CA ALA A 117 -4.80 -16.44 -15.48
C ALA A 117 -3.54 -16.26 -14.62
N VAL A 118 -3.56 -15.29 -13.72
CA VAL A 118 -2.40 -14.93 -12.90
C VAL A 118 -2.79 -14.79 -11.43
N VAL A 119 -1.97 -15.36 -10.54
CA VAL A 119 -1.93 -14.98 -9.13
C VAL A 119 -0.78 -13.99 -8.93
N LEU A 120 -1.09 -12.80 -8.43
CA LEU A 120 -0.10 -11.79 -8.09
C LEU A 120 0.24 -11.91 -6.60
N MET A 121 1.48 -12.26 -6.27
CA MET A 121 1.94 -12.35 -4.87
C MET A 121 2.75 -11.11 -4.52
N GLY A 122 2.15 -10.19 -3.77
CA GLY A 122 2.78 -8.94 -3.35
C GLY A 122 2.40 -8.56 -1.93
N GLY A 123 3.29 -7.88 -1.20
CA GLY A 123 3.03 -7.56 0.19
C GLY A 123 3.60 -6.22 0.65
N CYS A 124 4.79 -5.88 0.20
CA CYS A 124 5.43 -4.61 0.55
C CYS A 124 4.69 -3.44 -0.10
N ASP A 125 4.92 -2.25 0.43
CA ASP A 125 4.20 -1.02 0.06
C ASP A 125 4.33 -0.59 -1.40
N LYS A 126 5.33 -1.10 -2.16
CA LYS A 126 5.47 -0.84 -3.62
C LYS A 126 5.15 -2.05 -4.48
N THR A 127 5.31 -3.29 -3.97
CA THR A 127 5.02 -4.49 -4.78
C THR A 127 3.54 -4.63 -5.09
N VAL A 128 2.65 -4.37 -4.11
CA VAL A 128 1.20 -4.40 -4.33
C VAL A 128 0.77 -3.44 -5.44
N PRO A 129 1.03 -2.13 -5.36
CA PRO A 129 0.61 -1.22 -6.42
C PRO A 129 1.31 -1.49 -7.76
N ALA A 130 2.58 -1.91 -7.76
CA ALA A 130 3.31 -2.22 -9.00
C ALA A 130 2.70 -3.40 -9.75
N GLN A 131 2.42 -4.49 -9.03
CA GLN A 131 1.77 -5.67 -9.62
C GLN A 131 0.36 -5.37 -10.11
N LEU A 132 -0.43 -4.57 -9.37
CA LEU A 132 -1.76 -4.15 -9.81
C LEU A 132 -1.69 -3.28 -11.07
N MET A 133 -0.74 -2.32 -11.15
CA MET A 133 -0.49 -1.53 -12.36
C MET A 133 -0.15 -2.42 -13.56
N GLY A 134 0.77 -3.38 -13.38
CA GLY A 134 1.16 -4.33 -14.42
C GLY A 134 0.00 -5.22 -14.87
N ALA A 135 -0.79 -5.73 -13.94
CA ALA A 135 -1.95 -6.58 -14.24
C ALA A 135 -3.06 -5.85 -14.99
N VAL A 136 -3.36 -4.58 -14.61
CA VAL A 136 -4.31 -3.74 -15.35
C VAL A 136 -3.85 -3.54 -16.78
N SER A 137 -2.57 -3.25 -17.00
CA SER A 137 -2.02 -3.08 -18.36
C SER A 137 -1.96 -4.37 -19.16
N ALA A 138 -1.72 -5.51 -18.51
CA ALA A 138 -1.57 -6.81 -19.19
C ALA A 138 -2.90 -7.36 -19.75
N GLY A 139 -4.05 -6.98 -19.18
CA GLY A 139 -5.37 -7.36 -19.65
C GLY A 139 -5.70 -8.85 -19.50
N ARG A 140 -4.98 -9.60 -18.66
CA ARG A 140 -5.28 -11.01 -18.33
C ARG A 140 -6.09 -11.10 -17.04
N PRO A 141 -6.97 -12.10 -16.88
CA PRO A 141 -7.59 -12.39 -15.59
C PRO A 141 -6.54 -12.57 -14.51
N ALA A 142 -6.67 -11.83 -13.42
CA ALA A 142 -5.70 -11.88 -12.31
C ALA A 142 -6.38 -11.67 -10.98
N VAL A 143 -5.86 -12.34 -9.95
CA VAL A 143 -6.24 -12.17 -8.55
C VAL A 143 -4.98 -11.97 -7.72
N MET A 144 -5.03 -11.04 -6.76
CA MET A 144 -3.89 -10.76 -5.90
C MET A 144 -3.99 -11.50 -4.57
N LEU A 145 -2.86 -11.97 -4.08
CA LEU A 145 -2.61 -12.46 -2.72
C LEU A 145 -1.65 -11.49 -2.03
N VAL A 146 -2.09 -10.88 -0.94
CA VAL A 146 -1.25 -9.97 -0.14
C VAL A 146 -0.55 -10.71 1.00
N ALA A 147 0.61 -10.19 1.44
CA ALA A 147 1.43 -10.80 2.50
C ALA A 147 0.69 -10.91 3.85
N GLY A 148 -0.12 -9.92 4.17
CA GLY A 148 -0.69 -9.75 5.50
C GLY A 148 0.25 -9.05 6.49
N PRO A 149 -0.29 -8.43 7.54
CA PRO A 149 0.49 -7.73 8.55
C PRO A 149 1.21 -8.71 9.49
N MET A 150 2.33 -8.28 10.07
CA MET A 150 2.99 -8.99 11.17
C MET A 150 2.16 -8.86 12.47
N MET A 151 2.40 -9.76 13.41
CA MET A 151 1.88 -9.67 14.77
C MET A 151 2.64 -8.59 15.56
N THR A 152 2.04 -8.09 16.63
CA THR A 152 2.70 -7.15 17.55
C THR A 152 3.71 -7.85 18.45
N GLY A 153 4.82 -7.18 18.72
CA GLY A 153 5.74 -7.56 19.79
C GLY A 153 5.35 -6.94 21.12
N ARG A 154 6.23 -7.09 22.11
CA ARG A 154 6.03 -6.51 23.46
C ARG A 154 7.34 -6.05 24.08
N HIS A 155 7.28 -4.91 24.78
CA HIS A 155 8.37 -4.44 25.63
C HIS A 155 7.79 -3.97 26.95
N ARG A 156 8.26 -4.52 28.08
CA ARG A 156 7.80 -4.18 29.44
C ARG A 156 6.26 -4.18 29.59
N GLY A 157 5.58 -5.15 28.95
CA GLY A 157 4.12 -5.27 28.97
C GLY A 157 3.39 -4.42 27.91
N GLU A 158 4.02 -3.42 27.33
CA GLU A 158 3.45 -2.61 26.25
C GLU A 158 3.52 -3.36 24.90
N ARG A 159 2.44 -3.32 24.13
CA ARG A 159 2.42 -3.83 22.74
C ARG A 159 3.18 -2.88 21.81
N LEU A 160 3.97 -3.44 20.90
CA LEU A 160 4.74 -2.72 19.92
C LEU A 160 4.44 -3.20 18.51
N GLY A 161 4.35 -2.28 17.56
CA GLY A 161 4.20 -2.58 16.15
C GLY A 161 5.06 -1.68 15.27
N ALA A 162 5.89 -2.31 14.44
CA ALA A 162 6.61 -1.58 13.39
C ALA A 162 5.60 -0.96 12.40
N CYS A 163 5.80 0.29 11.93
CA CYS A 163 6.92 1.19 12.24
C CYS A 163 6.50 2.43 13.09
N THR A 164 5.25 2.53 13.54
CA THR A 164 4.81 3.69 14.35
C THR A 164 5.54 3.73 15.68
N ASP A 165 5.64 2.58 16.37
CA ASP A 165 6.35 2.50 17.63
C ASP A 165 7.86 2.64 17.47
N CYS A 166 8.46 2.27 16.30
CA CYS A 166 9.85 2.61 15.98
C CYS A 166 10.07 4.13 16.09
N ARG A 167 9.20 4.92 15.45
CA ARG A 167 9.31 6.40 15.45
C ARG A 167 9.09 6.96 16.85
N ARG A 168 8.13 6.43 17.59
CA ARG A 168 7.81 6.86 18.95
C ARG A 168 8.98 6.62 19.91
N PHE A 169 9.56 5.44 19.90
CA PHE A 169 10.71 5.12 20.75
C PHE A 169 11.97 5.88 20.32
N TRP A 170 12.18 6.04 19.02
CA TRP A 170 13.29 6.83 18.51
C TRP A 170 13.18 8.31 18.90
N ALA A 171 11.98 8.90 18.85
CA ALA A 171 11.73 10.27 19.32
C ALA A 171 12.02 10.41 20.83
N ARG A 172 11.61 9.44 21.67
CA ARG A 172 11.92 9.42 23.10
C ARG A 172 13.43 9.27 23.36
N TYR A 173 14.12 8.44 22.59
CA TYR A 173 15.58 8.31 22.67
C TYR A 173 16.28 9.64 22.32
N ARG A 174 15.84 10.33 21.27
CA ARG A 174 16.37 11.65 20.91
C ARG A 174 16.06 12.72 21.97
N ALA A 175 14.93 12.64 22.63
CA ALA A 175 14.58 13.52 23.76
C ALA A 175 15.38 13.22 25.03
N GLY A 176 16.01 12.05 25.15
CA GLY A 176 16.74 11.61 26.34
C GLY A 176 15.91 10.83 27.35
N ASP A 177 14.63 10.51 27.00
CA ASP A 177 13.70 9.79 27.89
C ASP A 177 13.95 8.27 27.90
N VAL A 178 14.73 7.74 26.96
CA VAL A 178 15.05 6.32 26.80
C VAL A 178 16.55 6.17 26.62
N SER A 179 17.16 5.21 27.33
CA SER A 179 18.59 4.93 27.25
C SER A 179 18.98 4.19 25.97
N GLY A 180 20.29 4.18 25.62
CA GLY A 180 20.84 3.38 24.53
C GLY A 180 20.64 1.87 24.72
N GLU A 181 20.64 1.38 25.95
CA GLU A 181 20.35 -0.02 26.27
C GLU A 181 18.87 -0.35 26.01
N GLU A 182 17.96 0.50 26.47
CA GLU A 182 16.51 0.29 26.27
C GLU A 182 16.13 0.33 24.79
N ILE A 183 16.68 1.28 23.99
CA ILE A 183 16.35 1.34 22.56
C ILE A 183 16.84 0.09 21.83
N SER A 184 18.00 -0.49 22.20
CA SER A 184 18.48 -1.76 21.67
C SER A 184 17.58 -2.95 22.02
N GLN A 185 17.00 -2.97 23.22
CA GLN A 185 16.02 -4.00 23.61
C GLN A 185 14.71 -3.88 22.81
N VAL A 186 14.25 -2.65 22.58
CA VAL A 186 13.04 -2.37 21.81
C VAL A 186 13.22 -2.80 20.33
N GLU A 187 14.39 -2.59 19.75
CA GLU A 187 14.69 -2.93 18.36
C GLU A 187 14.30 -4.36 17.99
N GLY A 188 14.65 -5.34 18.83
CA GLY A 188 14.31 -6.75 18.63
C GLY A 188 12.83 -7.10 18.81
N GLN A 189 12.01 -6.17 19.34
CA GLN A 189 10.60 -6.38 19.66
C GLN A 189 9.63 -5.68 18.70
N LEU A 190 10.14 -4.96 17.69
CA LEU A 190 9.33 -4.18 16.76
C LEU A 190 8.80 -4.99 15.59
N ALA A 191 9.58 -5.93 15.07
CA ALA A 191 9.24 -6.75 13.90
C ALA A 191 9.43 -8.24 14.22
N VAL A 192 8.49 -8.82 14.96
CA VAL A 192 8.63 -10.14 15.59
C VAL A 192 8.20 -11.32 14.70
N THR A 193 7.42 -11.09 13.65
CA THR A 193 6.99 -12.13 12.71
C THR A 193 7.23 -11.72 11.25
N ALA A 194 6.99 -12.63 10.33
CA ALA A 194 6.85 -12.30 8.91
C ALA A 194 5.66 -11.36 8.69
N GLY A 195 5.63 -10.69 7.54
CA GLY A 195 4.54 -9.81 7.12
C GLY A 195 4.92 -8.34 7.00
N THR A 196 3.94 -7.53 6.65
CA THR A 196 4.07 -6.08 6.56
C THR A 196 3.96 -5.42 7.94
N CYS A 197 4.09 -4.10 8.02
CA CYS A 197 3.97 -3.40 9.31
C CYS A 197 2.66 -3.76 10.04
N ALA A 198 2.72 -3.92 11.37
CA ALA A 198 1.57 -4.28 12.22
C ALA A 198 0.53 -3.14 12.39
N VAL A 199 0.75 -1.99 11.78
CA VAL A 199 -0.09 -0.78 11.87
C VAL A 199 -0.68 -0.44 10.51
N MET A 200 -1.63 0.51 10.44
CA MET A 200 -2.21 1.00 9.17
C MET A 200 -1.20 1.88 8.42
N GLY A 201 -0.12 1.25 7.96
CA GLY A 201 0.88 1.84 7.08
C GLY A 201 0.50 1.74 5.60
N THR A 202 1.45 2.02 4.69
CA THR A 202 1.18 2.00 3.24
C THR A 202 0.84 0.60 2.75
N ALA A 203 1.55 -0.43 3.20
CA ALA A 203 1.31 -1.82 2.76
C ALA A 203 -0.09 -2.31 3.17
N SER A 204 -0.49 -2.11 4.44
CA SER A 204 -1.84 -2.46 4.92
C SER A 204 -2.93 -1.65 4.23
N THR A 205 -2.70 -0.34 4.02
CA THR A 205 -3.62 0.51 3.26
C THR A 205 -3.81 -0.05 1.85
N MET A 206 -2.73 -0.34 1.11
CA MET A 206 -2.84 -0.85 -0.26
C MET A 206 -3.49 -2.23 -0.33
N ALA A 207 -3.29 -3.11 0.66
CA ALA A 207 -4.00 -4.38 0.77
C ALA A 207 -5.53 -4.16 0.91
N CYS A 208 -5.94 -3.26 1.81
CA CYS A 208 -7.35 -2.89 1.98
C CYS A 208 -7.94 -2.25 0.71
N LEU A 209 -7.18 -1.40 0.00
CA LEU A 209 -7.63 -0.80 -1.26
C LEU A 209 -7.74 -1.84 -2.38
N ALA A 210 -6.84 -2.83 -2.44
CA ALA A 210 -6.96 -3.94 -3.39
C ALA A 210 -8.25 -4.76 -3.17
N GLU A 211 -8.68 -4.92 -1.90
CA GLU A 211 -9.97 -5.53 -1.58
C GLU A 211 -11.16 -4.64 -1.96
N ALA A 212 -11.08 -3.35 -1.69
CA ALA A 212 -12.10 -2.38 -2.06
C ALA A 212 -12.27 -2.23 -3.58
N LEU A 213 -11.17 -2.34 -4.34
CA LEU A 213 -11.18 -2.42 -5.81
C LEU A 213 -11.79 -3.72 -6.34
N GLY A 214 -11.89 -4.78 -5.51
CA GLY A 214 -12.37 -6.08 -5.93
C GLY A 214 -11.30 -7.00 -6.52
N LEU A 215 -10.00 -6.76 -6.29
CA LEU A 215 -8.87 -7.47 -6.90
C LEU A 215 -8.26 -8.57 -6.02
N ILE A 216 -8.71 -8.71 -4.78
CA ILE A 216 -8.36 -9.83 -3.87
C ILE A 216 -9.63 -10.51 -3.36
N LEU A 217 -9.46 -11.69 -2.79
CA LEU A 217 -10.59 -12.41 -2.17
C LEU A 217 -11.11 -11.65 -0.94
N PRO A 218 -12.42 -11.69 -0.68
CA PRO A 218 -13.05 -11.03 0.45
C PRO A 218 -12.43 -11.39 1.79
N GLY A 219 -12.28 -10.40 2.67
CA GLY A 219 -11.80 -10.57 4.04
C GLY A 219 -10.32 -10.94 4.16
N THR A 220 -9.58 -10.99 3.05
CA THR A 220 -8.19 -11.46 3.07
C THR A 220 -7.15 -10.36 3.27
N ALA A 221 -7.50 -9.06 3.12
CA ALA A 221 -6.55 -7.96 3.24
C ALA A 221 -5.86 -7.91 4.62
N ALA A 222 -6.62 -8.12 5.70
CA ALA A 222 -6.15 -7.91 7.07
C ALA A 222 -5.66 -9.17 7.79
N ILE A 223 -5.78 -10.37 7.21
CA ILE A 223 -5.33 -11.62 7.85
C ILE A 223 -3.84 -11.50 8.19
N PRO A 224 -3.41 -11.69 9.45
CA PRO A 224 -2.00 -11.64 9.80
C PRO A 224 -1.17 -12.69 9.04
N ALA A 225 0.07 -12.35 8.70
CA ALA A 225 0.97 -13.20 7.94
C ALA A 225 1.24 -14.56 8.61
N ALA A 226 1.31 -14.59 9.94
CA ALA A 226 1.56 -15.79 10.74
C ALA A 226 0.28 -16.60 11.05
N HIS A 227 -0.91 -16.09 10.68
CA HIS A 227 -2.17 -16.78 10.98
C HIS A 227 -2.44 -17.89 9.96
N ALA A 228 -2.96 -19.05 10.41
CA ALA A 228 -3.29 -20.18 9.52
C ALA A 228 -4.28 -19.81 8.40
N ASP A 229 -5.17 -18.83 8.64
CA ASP A 229 -6.07 -18.32 7.61
C ASP A 229 -5.33 -17.71 6.41
N ARG A 230 -4.10 -17.22 6.60
CA ARG A 230 -3.29 -16.71 5.50
C ARG A 230 -2.94 -17.81 4.49
N LEU A 231 -2.62 -19.02 4.97
CA LEU A 231 -2.39 -20.18 4.11
C LEU A 231 -3.69 -20.65 3.43
N ARG A 232 -4.82 -20.65 4.16
CA ARG A 232 -6.14 -20.96 3.57
C ARG A 232 -6.53 -19.93 2.50
N ALA A 233 -6.28 -18.65 2.74
CA ALA A 233 -6.50 -17.59 1.74
C ALA A 233 -5.60 -17.78 0.50
N ALA A 234 -4.35 -18.20 0.68
CA ALA A 234 -3.44 -18.48 -0.42
C ALA A 234 -3.94 -19.64 -1.30
N GLU A 235 -4.37 -20.75 -0.68
CA GLU A 235 -4.97 -21.89 -1.39
C GLU A 235 -6.25 -21.46 -2.13
N ALA A 236 -7.15 -20.75 -1.46
CA ALA A 236 -8.38 -20.24 -2.07
C ALA A 236 -8.10 -19.29 -3.23
N THR A 237 -7.06 -18.44 -3.14
CA THR A 237 -6.63 -17.55 -4.21
C THR A 237 -6.15 -18.32 -5.44
N GLY A 238 -5.39 -19.40 -5.24
CA GLY A 238 -5.00 -20.31 -6.32
C GLY A 238 -6.21 -20.91 -7.04
N ALA A 239 -7.19 -21.42 -6.29
CA ALA A 239 -8.43 -21.98 -6.84
C ALA A 239 -9.29 -20.90 -7.56
N ALA A 240 -9.33 -19.68 -7.03
CA ALA A 240 -10.05 -18.57 -7.65
C ALA A 240 -9.42 -18.14 -8.98
N ALA A 241 -8.09 -18.15 -9.10
CA ALA A 241 -7.41 -17.87 -10.37
C ALA A 241 -7.84 -18.86 -11.47
N VAL A 242 -8.04 -20.14 -11.14
CA VAL A 242 -8.53 -21.12 -12.11
C VAL A 242 -9.96 -20.82 -12.56
N LYS A 243 -10.84 -20.37 -11.65
CA LYS A 243 -12.21 -19.96 -11.99
C LYS A 243 -12.27 -18.74 -12.91
N LEU A 244 -11.25 -17.88 -12.86
CA LEU A 244 -11.13 -16.70 -13.71
C LEU A 244 -10.74 -17.04 -15.16
N ILE A 245 -10.23 -18.24 -15.43
CA ILE A 245 -9.82 -18.65 -16.78
C ILE A 245 -10.97 -18.52 -17.74
N GLY A 246 -10.75 -17.71 -18.76
CA GLY A 246 -11.72 -17.46 -19.81
C GLY A 246 -12.88 -16.55 -19.40
N SER A 247 -12.87 -15.98 -18.20
CA SER A 247 -13.81 -14.93 -17.82
C SER A 247 -13.41 -13.58 -18.40
N GLU A 248 -14.36 -12.64 -18.36
CA GLU A 248 -14.11 -11.24 -18.72
C GLU A 248 -13.69 -10.37 -17.50
N HIS A 249 -13.52 -10.99 -16.33
CA HIS A 249 -13.16 -10.29 -15.08
C HIS A 249 -11.65 -10.04 -15.02
N THR A 250 -11.18 -9.17 -15.90
CA THR A 250 -9.78 -8.71 -15.91
C THR A 250 -9.60 -7.50 -14.99
N PRO A 251 -8.41 -7.28 -14.41
CA PRO A 251 -8.14 -6.09 -13.61
C PRO A 251 -8.48 -4.77 -14.31
N GLU A 252 -8.25 -4.67 -15.61
CA GLU A 252 -8.61 -3.50 -16.43
C GLU A 252 -10.12 -3.19 -16.40
N ARG A 253 -10.98 -4.22 -16.40
CA ARG A 253 -12.44 -4.05 -16.34
C ARG A 253 -12.98 -3.84 -14.94
N ILE A 254 -12.33 -4.45 -13.93
CA ILE A 254 -12.69 -4.32 -12.52
C ILE A 254 -12.34 -2.93 -12.01
N VAL A 255 -11.16 -2.39 -12.41
CA VAL A 255 -10.72 -1.04 -12.05
C VAL A 255 -11.43 -0.02 -12.95
N ASN A 256 -12.45 0.63 -12.42
CA ASN A 256 -13.22 1.66 -13.10
C ASN A 256 -13.51 2.84 -12.15
N ALA A 257 -14.16 3.88 -12.63
CA ALA A 257 -14.41 5.08 -11.83
C ALA A 257 -15.15 4.80 -10.51
N LYS A 258 -16.12 3.86 -10.51
CA LYS A 258 -16.88 3.49 -9.31
C LYS A 258 -16.03 2.70 -8.31
N SER A 259 -15.28 1.70 -8.75
CA SER A 259 -14.41 0.92 -7.85
C SER A 259 -13.26 1.76 -7.30
N VAL A 260 -12.75 2.73 -8.07
CA VAL A 260 -11.75 3.70 -7.61
C VAL A 260 -12.36 4.65 -6.56
N GLU A 261 -13.60 5.11 -6.73
CA GLU A 261 -14.30 5.89 -5.70
C GLU A 261 -14.50 5.07 -4.42
N ASN A 262 -14.92 3.82 -4.53
CA ASN A 262 -15.01 2.92 -3.38
C ASN A 262 -13.67 2.80 -2.64
N ALA A 263 -12.56 2.64 -3.37
CA ALA A 263 -11.23 2.58 -2.78
C ALA A 263 -10.83 3.90 -2.10
N LEU A 264 -11.17 5.07 -2.67
CA LEU A 264 -10.95 6.37 -2.03
C LEU A 264 -11.75 6.51 -0.74
N ARG A 265 -13.02 6.10 -0.70
CA ARG A 265 -13.82 6.11 0.53
C ARG A 265 -13.25 5.19 1.61
N VAL A 266 -12.79 4.01 1.23
CA VAL A 266 -12.09 3.12 2.16
C VAL A 266 -10.80 3.74 2.67
N LEU A 267 -9.98 4.36 1.80
CA LEU A 267 -8.77 5.09 2.21
C LEU A 267 -9.06 6.16 3.27
N LEU A 268 -10.12 6.93 3.07
CA LEU A 268 -10.54 8.03 3.94
C LEU A 268 -11.07 7.52 5.28
N ALA A 269 -11.87 6.45 5.27
CA ALA A 269 -12.44 5.85 6.48
C ALA A 269 -11.39 5.10 7.33
N LEU A 270 -10.35 4.56 6.71
CA LEU A 270 -9.22 3.94 7.41
C LEU A 270 -8.28 4.97 8.06
N GLY A 271 -8.36 6.26 7.69
CA GLY A 271 -7.27 7.20 7.98
C GLY A 271 -5.94 6.67 7.42
N GLY A 272 -5.96 6.15 6.19
CA GLY A 272 -4.86 5.41 5.58
C GLY A 272 -3.64 6.26 5.22
N SER A 273 -2.72 5.67 4.46
CA SER A 273 -1.47 6.32 4.05
C SER A 273 -1.68 7.38 2.97
N THR A 274 -0.99 8.52 3.08
CA THR A 274 -0.93 9.54 2.01
C THR A 274 -0.34 8.96 0.72
N ASN A 275 0.57 7.99 0.80
CA ASN A 275 1.15 7.31 -0.36
C ASN A 275 0.10 6.60 -1.22
N ALA A 276 -1.01 6.17 -0.62
CA ALA A 276 -2.08 5.51 -1.34
C ALA A 276 -2.72 6.41 -2.42
N VAL A 277 -2.71 7.73 -2.24
CA VAL A 277 -3.18 8.68 -3.28
C VAL A 277 -2.33 8.54 -4.54
N ILE A 278 -0.98 8.51 -4.39
CA ILE A 278 -0.05 8.34 -5.53
C ILE A 278 -0.22 6.96 -6.18
N HIS A 279 -0.39 5.92 -5.36
CA HIS A 279 -0.50 4.55 -5.86
C HIS A 279 -1.83 4.29 -6.55
N LEU A 280 -2.94 4.74 -5.95
CA LEU A 280 -4.27 4.58 -6.53
C LEU A 280 -4.41 5.39 -7.83
N THR A 281 -3.87 6.61 -7.89
CA THR A 281 -3.81 7.41 -9.12
C THR A 281 -3.06 6.67 -10.23
N ALA A 282 -1.95 6.01 -9.90
CA ALA A 282 -1.17 5.26 -10.88
C ALA A 282 -1.90 3.99 -11.37
N ILE A 283 -2.55 3.24 -10.47
CA ILE A 283 -3.36 2.07 -10.82
C ILE A 283 -4.56 2.48 -11.68
N ALA A 284 -5.31 3.49 -11.25
CA ALA A 284 -6.48 4.02 -11.97
C ALA A 284 -6.10 4.55 -13.35
N GLY A 285 -4.97 5.25 -13.45
CA GLY A 285 -4.44 5.77 -14.71
C GLY A 285 -4.15 4.69 -15.75
N ARG A 286 -3.73 3.47 -15.32
CA ARG A 286 -3.55 2.32 -16.22
C ARG A 286 -4.88 1.82 -16.80
N ALA A 287 -5.99 2.02 -16.10
CA ALA A 287 -7.36 1.74 -16.56
C ALA A 287 -8.03 2.96 -17.24
N GLY A 288 -7.30 4.04 -17.51
CA GLY A 288 -7.84 5.28 -18.10
C GLY A 288 -8.72 6.10 -17.13
N VAL A 289 -8.71 5.83 -15.83
CA VAL A 289 -9.50 6.53 -14.83
C VAL A 289 -8.66 7.65 -14.20
N LYS A 290 -9.18 8.88 -14.21
CA LYS A 290 -8.54 10.03 -13.59
C LYS A 290 -8.98 10.16 -12.13
N VAL A 291 -8.02 10.34 -11.24
CA VAL A 291 -8.23 10.70 -9.83
C VAL A 291 -7.84 12.17 -9.65
N SER A 292 -8.74 13.01 -9.11
CA SER A 292 -8.44 14.41 -8.82
C SER A 292 -8.44 14.70 -7.32
N LEU A 293 -7.68 15.71 -6.91
CA LEU A 293 -7.62 16.12 -5.50
C LEU A 293 -8.91 16.80 -5.05
N GLU A 294 -9.64 17.46 -5.96
CA GLU A 294 -10.97 18.02 -5.69
C GLU A 294 -11.99 16.92 -5.41
N GLN A 295 -11.93 15.80 -6.16
CA GLN A 295 -12.74 14.62 -5.89
C GLN A 295 -12.38 14.03 -4.52
N LEU A 296 -11.10 13.92 -4.19
CA LEU A 296 -10.64 13.45 -2.88
C LEU A 296 -11.28 14.29 -1.75
N ASN A 297 -11.29 15.63 -1.86
CA ASN A 297 -11.89 16.50 -0.87
C ASN A 297 -13.40 16.29 -0.72
N LYS A 298 -14.15 16.23 -1.83
CA LYS A 298 -15.60 15.94 -1.80
C LYS A 298 -15.91 14.63 -1.09
N LEU A 299 -15.13 13.60 -1.37
CA LEU A 299 -15.28 12.30 -0.71
C LEU A 299 -14.87 12.37 0.77
N SER A 300 -13.83 13.14 1.09
CA SER A 300 -13.36 13.34 2.47
C SER A 300 -14.40 14.04 3.33
N ASP A 301 -15.12 15.02 2.79
CA ASP A 301 -16.16 15.75 3.53
C ASP A 301 -17.36 14.86 3.88
N SER A 302 -17.59 13.78 3.11
CA SER A 302 -18.74 12.88 3.25
C SER A 302 -18.42 11.47 3.75
N THR A 303 -17.15 11.18 4.04
CA THR A 303 -16.70 9.85 4.47
C THR A 303 -16.03 9.96 5.84
N PRO A 304 -16.64 9.47 6.93
CA PRO A 304 -16.06 9.57 8.27
C PRO A 304 -14.86 8.64 8.47
N VAL A 305 -13.98 8.93 9.44
CA VAL A 305 -12.97 7.98 9.93
C VAL A 305 -13.64 6.99 10.87
N LEU A 306 -13.58 5.71 10.53
CA LEU A 306 -14.24 4.62 11.26
C LEU A 306 -13.26 3.68 11.97
N VAL A 307 -11.96 3.79 11.74
CA VAL A 307 -11.01 2.78 12.20
C VAL A 307 -10.00 3.37 13.16
N ASN A 308 -9.89 2.75 14.36
CA ASN A 308 -9.00 3.17 15.44
C ASN A 308 -7.71 2.36 15.40
N LEU A 309 -6.84 2.63 14.45
CA LEU A 309 -5.55 1.96 14.30
C LEU A 309 -4.40 2.96 14.30
N LYS A 310 -3.25 2.55 14.85
CA LYS A 310 -2.01 3.34 14.72
C LYS A 310 -1.66 3.55 13.22
N PRO A 311 -1.14 4.71 12.84
CA PRO A 311 -0.65 5.82 13.68
C PRO A 311 -1.72 6.83 14.13
N VAL A 312 -2.95 6.71 13.68
CA VAL A 312 -4.06 7.64 13.98
C VAL A 312 -4.66 7.33 15.34
N GLY A 313 -4.96 6.06 15.58
CA GLY A 313 -5.56 5.55 16.82
C GLY A 313 -4.60 4.69 17.65
N ASN A 314 -5.15 3.73 18.41
CA ASN A 314 -4.43 2.94 19.39
C ASN A 314 -4.27 1.46 19.01
N GLY A 315 -5.15 0.91 18.18
CA GLY A 315 -5.16 -0.49 17.77
C GLY A 315 -4.08 -0.83 16.73
N TYR A 316 -3.99 -2.11 16.42
CA TYR A 316 -3.08 -2.70 15.44
C TYR A 316 -3.85 -3.49 14.39
N MET A 317 -3.19 -3.91 13.32
CA MET A 317 -3.84 -4.66 12.23
C MET A 317 -4.41 -6.01 12.68
N GLU A 318 -3.83 -6.66 13.69
CA GLU A 318 -4.39 -7.88 14.27
C GLU A 318 -5.72 -7.63 14.99
N ASP A 319 -5.90 -6.43 15.61
CA ASP A 319 -7.18 -6.04 16.21
C ASP A 319 -8.23 -5.77 15.13
N PHE A 320 -7.83 -5.13 14.02
CA PHE A 320 -8.71 -4.91 12.88
C PHE A 320 -9.20 -6.23 12.28
N PHE A 321 -8.31 -7.20 12.09
CA PHE A 321 -8.68 -8.55 11.65
C PHE A 321 -9.66 -9.22 12.61
N ALA A 322 -9.37 -9.22 13.91
CA ALA A 322 -10.23 -9.81 14.93
C ALA A 322 -11.60 -9.12 15.05
N SER A 323 -11.70 -7.86 14.63
CA SER A 323 -12.93 -7.05 14.61
C SER A 323 -13.71 -7.14 13.29
N GLY A 324 -13.47 -8.16 12.47
CA GLY A 324 -14.17 -8.38 11.20
C GLY A 324 -13.55 -7.67 10.00
N GLY A 325 -12.45 -6.93 10.18
CA GLY A 325 -11.62 -6.38 9.12
C GLY A 325 -12.36 -5.60 8.05
N MET A 326 -12.00 -5.83 6.79
CA MET A 326 -12.63 -5.17 5.64
C MET A 326 -14.12 -5.51 5.50
N GLY A 327 -14.54 -6.72 5.85
CA GLY A 327 -15.95 -7.12 5.78
C GLY A 327 -16.84 -6.26 6.69
N ALA A 328 -16.37 -5.95 7.92
CA ALA A 328 -17.06 -5.05 8.84
C ALA A 328 -17.05 -3.59 8.31
N LEU A 329 -15.88 -3.09 7.89
CA LEU A 329 -15.74 -1.72 7.40
C LEU A 329 -16.59 -1.45 6.16
N LEU A 330 -16.61 -2.36 5.18
CA LEU A 330 -17.41 -2.21 3.97
C LEU A 330 -18.91 -2.22 4.26
N ARG A 331 -19.37 -2.93 5.28
CA ARG A 331 -20.79 -2.89 5.73
C ARG A 331 -21.16 -1.55 6.35
N GLU A 332 -20.29 -0.97 7.16
CA GLU A 332 -20.50 0.39 7.70
C GLU A 332 -20.52 1.44 6.58
N LEU A 333 -19.66 1.30 5.57
CA LEU A 333 -19.60 2.21 4.42
C LEU A 333 -20.65 1.91 3.34
N LYS A 334 -21.42 0.81 3.42
CA LYS A 334 -22.34 0.35 2.38
C LYS A 334 -23.22 1.46 1.76
N PRO A 335 -23.81 2.40 2.55
CA PRO A 335 -24.63 3.46 1.97
C PRO A 335 -23.88 4.50 1.13
N LEU A 336 -22.53 4.49 1.20
CA LEU A 336 -21.64 5.42 0.50
C LEU A 336 -20.95 4.75 -0.70
N LEU A 337 -21.09 3.43 -0.87
CA LEU A 337 -20.35 2.66 -1.87
C LEU A 337 -21.19 2.36 -3.12
N HIS A 338 -20.51 2.25 -4.24
CA HIS A 338 -21.07 1.70 -5.47
C HIS A 338 -21.09 0.17 -5.37
N LEU A 339 -22.27 -0.39 -5.13
CA LEU A 339 -22.44 -1.82 -4.86
C LEU A 339 -22.44 -2.69 -6.13
N ASP A 340 -22.61 -2.08 -7.30
CA ASP A 340 -22.61 -2.73 -8.61
C ASP A 340 -21.20 -2.98 -9.18
N CYS A 341 -20.14 -2.69 -8.43
CA CYS A 341 -18.78 -2.96 -8.85
C CYS A 341 -18.48 -4.46 -8.84
N MET A 342 -18.04 -4.98 -10.01
CA MET A 342 -17.63 -6.36 -10.17
C MET A 342 -16.33 -6.66 -9.42
N THR A 343 -16.16 -7.89 -8.93
CA THR A 343 -14.95 -8.36 -8.24
C THR A 343 -14.37 -9.61 -8.90
N VAL A 344 -13.17 -10.01 -8.49
CA VAL A 344 -12.51 -11.24 -8.95
C VAL A 344 -13.26 -12.53 -8.58
N THR A 345 -14.28 -12.47 -7.73
CA THR A 345 -15.12 -13.64 -7.43
C THR A 345 -16.17 -13.89 -8.50
N GLY A 346 -16.38 -12.94 -9.41
CA GLY A 346 -17.47 -12.98 -10.40
C GLY A 346 -18.80 -12.46 -9.84
N GLU A 347 -18.80 -11.91 -8.64
CA GLU A 347 -19.94 -11.27 -7.97
C GLU A 347 -19.67 -9.78 -7.83
N THR A 348 -20.73 -8.99 -7.77
CA THR A 348 -20.65 -7.58 -7.42
C THR A 348 -20.33 -7.42 -5.92
N LEU A 349 -19.83 -6.26 -5.55
CA LEU A 349 -19.60 -5.91 -4.14
C LEU A 349 -20.88 -6.06 -3.30
N GLY A 350 -22.03 -5.67 -3.88
CA GLY A 350 -23.32 -5.75 -3.21
C GLY A 350 -23.80 -7.19 -2.97
N GLU A 351 -23.70 -8.06 -3.98
CA GLU A 351 -24.01 -9.49 -3.89
C GLU A 351 -23.14 -10.17 -2.84
N ARG A 352 -21.82 -9.89 -2.86
CA ARG A 352 -20.87 -10.41 -1.90
C ARG A 352 -21.20 -10.02 -0.46
N LEU A 353 -21.45 -8.73 -0.21
CA LEU A 353 -21.83 -8.25 1.13
C LEU A 353 -23.19 -8.77 1.62
N ALA A 354 -24.07 -9.17 0.71
CA ALA A 354 -25.36 -9.78 1.05
C ALA A 354 -25.22 -11.28 1.36
N ALA A 355 -24.34 -11.99 0.65
CA ALA A 355 -24.13 -13.43 0.81
C ALA A 355 -23.32 -13.81 2.05
N GLU A 356 -22.36 -12.96 2.45
CA GLU A 356 -21.52 -13.21 3.61
C GLU A 356 -22.25 -12.91 4.93
N ALA A 357 -22.09 -13.76 5.95
CA ALA A 357 -22.56 -13.46 7.29
C ALA A 357 -21.86 -12.20 7.84
N ALA A 358 -22.58 -11.39 8.60
CA ALA A 358 -21.99 -10.23 9.25
C ALA A 358 -20.94 -10.70 10.29
N PRO A 359 -19.71 -10.20 10.25
CA PRO A 359 -18.69 -10.58 11.21
C PRO A 359 -18.97 -9.98 12.59
N TYR A 360 -18.33 -10.51 13.62
CA TYR A 360 -18.20 -9.82 14.89
C TYR A 360 -17.44 -8.50 14.70
N VAL A 361 -17.90 -7.44 15.37
CA VAL A 361 -17.28 -6.11 15.29
C VAL A 361 -17.03 -5.59 16.70
N ASP A 362 -15.75 -5.39 17.02
CA ASP A 362 -15.36 -4.61 18.19
C ASP A 362 -15.48 -3.12 17.86
N ARG A 363 -16.44 -2.45 18.50
CA ARG A 363 -16.73 -1.02 18.27
C ARG A 363 -15.63 -0.08 18.77
N SER A 364 -14.69 -0.56 19.59
CA SER A 364 -13.49 0.19 19.96
C SER A 364 -12.42 0.21 18.85
N ILE A 365 -12.57 -0.63 17.82
CA ILE A 365 -11.65 -0.73 16.68
C ILE A 365 -12.31 -0.24 15.39
N ILE A 366 -13.56 -0.67 15.13
CA ILE A 366 -14.33 -0.23 13.96
C ILE A 366 -15.62 0.42 14.47
N ALA A 367 -15.68 1.74 14.44
CA ALA A 367 -16.82 2.53 14.86
C ALA A 367 -18.02 2.30 13.92
N ALA A 368 -19.23 2.48 14.45
CA ALA A 368 -20.42 2.60 13.63
C ALA A 368 -20.38 3.93 12.84
N ARG A 369 -20.96 3.93 11.64
CA ARG A 369 -20.95 5.11 10.76
C ARG A 369 -21.64 6.34 11.39
N ASP A 370 -22.63 6.14 12.24
CA ASP A 370 -23.36 7.20 12.97
C ASP A 370 -22.63 7.66 14.25
N GLN A 371 -21.57 6.97 14.67
CA GLN A 371 -20.72 7.33 15.81
C GLN A 371 -19.22 7.20 15.42
N PRO A 372 -18.75 7.97 14.43
CA PRO A 372 -17.40 7.85 13.91
C PRO A 372 -16.35 8.42 14.87
N TYR A 373 -15.09 8.05 14.71
CA TYR A 373 -13.97 8.70 15.41
C TYR A 373 -13.76 10.14 14.96
N GLU A 374 -13.90 10.39 13.65
CA GLU A 374 -13.87 11.73 13.05
C GLU A 374 -14.99 11.83 12.01
N PRO A 375 -15.73 12.96 11.96
CA PRO A 375 -16.85 13.11 11.04
C PRO A 375 -16.44 13.22 9.57
N HIS A 376 -15.18 13.55 9.31
CA HIS A 376 -14.61 13.75 8.00
C HIS A 376 -13.43 12.79 7.76
N GLY A 377 -13.13 12.49 6.51
CA GLY A 377 -12.09 11.55 6.11
C GLY A 377 -10.68 11.90 6.61
N GLY A 378 -9.85 10.88 6.78
CA GLY A 378 -8.53 11.02 7.38
C GLY A 378 -7.50 11.79 6.55
N LEU A 379 -7.77 12.03 5.26
CA LEU A 379 -6.90 12.79 4.36
C LEU A 379 -7.64 13.98 3.76
N VAL A 380 -6.91 15.07 3.52
CA VAL A 380 -7.41 16.26 2.83
C VAL A 380 -6.36 16.80 1.86
N ALA A 381 -6.80 17.28 0.71
CA ALA A 381 -5.97 18.03 -0.22
C ALA A 381 -6.02 19.53 0.11
N LEU A 382 -4.87 20.15 0.12
CA LEU A 382 -4.69 21.58 0.39
C LEU A 382 -4.25 22.29 -0.89
N PHE A 383 -4.77 23.50 -1.10
CA PHE A 383 -4.42 24.36 -2.22
C PHE A 383 -4.06 25.75 -1.73
N GLY A 384 -3.09 26.39 -2.37
CA GLY A 384 -2.67 27.73 -2.06
C GLY A 384 -1.53 28.20 -2.98
N ASN A 385 -1.02 29.40 -2.73
CA ASN A 385 0.07 29.95 -3.53
C ASN A 385 1.37 29.13 -3.41
N LEU A 386 1.56 28.43 -2.28
CA LEU A 386 2.71 27.53 -2.08
C LEU A 386 2.50 26.16 -2.76
N ALA A 387 1.27 25.72 -2.92
CA ALA A 387 0.89 24.44 -3.52
C ALA A 387 -0.25 24.63 -4.54
N PRO A 388 -0.01 25.32 -5.67
CA PRO A 388 -1.06 25.59 -6.66
C PRO A 388 -1.60 24.33 -7.33
N GLY A 389 -0.78 23.28 -7.46
CA GLY A 389 -1.19 21.96 -7.93
C GLY A 389 -1.71 21.04 -6.83
N GLY A 390 -1.73 21.52 -5.59
CA GLY A 390 -2.19 20.81 -4.41
C GLY A 390 -1.08 20.21 -3.56
N ALA A 391 -1.46 19.82 -2.35
CA ALA A 391 -0.66 19.06 -1.37
C ALA A 391 -1.61 18.17 -0.57
N ILE A 392 -1.07 17.22 0.20
CA ILE A 392 -1.86 16.28 1.02
C ILE A 392 -1.49 16.44 2.48
N LEU A 393 -2.51 16.56 3.33
CA LEU A 393 -2.41 16.46 4.78
C LEU A 393 -3.14 15.22 5.28
N LYS A 394 -2.48 14.44 6.14
CA LYS A 394 -3.14 13.37 6.91
C LYS A 394 -3.80 13.98 8.15
N ARG A 395 -5.01 14.52 7.95
CA ARG A 395 -5.76 15.27 8.96
C ARG A 395 -5.97 14.48 10.24
N SER A 396 -6.29 13.20 10.12
CA SER A 396 -6.53 12.32 11.27
C SER A 396 -5.29 12.02 12.12
N ALA A 397 -4.08 12.34 11.66
CA ALA A 397 -2.83 12.15 12.40
C ALA A 397 -2.16 13.46 12.81
N ALA A 398 -2.79 14.59 12.52
CA ALA A 398 -2.29 15.94 12.77
C ALA A 398 -2.88 16.54 14.06
N ASP A 399 -2.19 17.51 14.67
CA ASP A 399 -2.74 18.27 15.79
C ASP A 399 -3.68 19.37 15.27
N ALA A 400 -4.98 19.27 15.59
CA ALA A 400 -5.99 20.23 15.16
C ALA A 400 -5.68 21.68 15.57
N LYS A 401 -4.91 21.90 16.63
CA LYS A 401 -4.47 23.23 17.08
C LYS A 401 -3.57 23.93 16.06
N LEU A 402 -2.97 23.18 15.15
CA LEU A 402 -2.07 23.68 14.12
C LEU A 402 -2.76 23.89 12.75
N PHE A 403 -4.08 23.67 12.65
CA PHE A 403 -4.80 23.82 11.36
C PHE A 403 -5.00 25.26 10.92
N GLU A 404 -5.00 26.20 11.87
CA GLU A 404 -5.05 27.64 11.60
C GLU A 404 -3.83 28.32 12.19
N HIS A 405 -2.65 28.02 11.63
CA HIS A 405 -1.38 28.48 12.17
C HIS A 405 -0.58 29.27 11.12
N GLU A 406 0.10 30.30 11.59
CA GLU A 406 1.07 31.05 10.81
C GLU A 406 2.42 31.06 11.53
N GLY A 407 3.48 30.67 10.82
CA GLY A 407 4.83 30.57 11.37
C GLY A 407 5.90 31.04 10.39
N ARG A 408 7.09 31.25 10.94
CA ARG A 408 8.29 31.56 10.19
C ARG A 408 8.86 30.28 9.58
N ALA A 409 9.24 30.30 8.31
CA ALA A 409 9.89 29.17 7.64
C ALA A 409 11.31 28.94 8.16
N VAL A 410 11.62 27.69 8.47
CA VAL A 410 12.99 27.16 8.69
C VAL A 410 13.25 26.16 7.57
N VAL A 411 14.08 26.56 6.60
CA VAL A 411 14.23 25.86 5.33
C VAL A 411 15.45 24.96 5.33
N PHE A 412 15.25 23.73 4.88
CA PHE A 412 16.26 22.75 4.52
C PHE A 412 16.21 22.54 3.00
N SER A 413 17.29 22.89 2.32
CA SER A 413 17.36 22.90 0.85
C SER A 413 17.48 21.50 0.22
N SER A 414 17.82 20.49 1.03
CA SER A 414 17.98 19.10 0.61
C SER A 414 17.98 18.15 1.82
N LEU A 415 17.95 16.83 1.57
CA LEU A 415 18.12 15.82 2.63
C LEU A 415 19.47 15.92 3.34
N ALA A 416 20.53 16.22 2.59
CA ALA A 416 21.87 16.41 3.16
C ALA A 416 21.92 17.63 4.09
N ASP A 417 21.30 18.73 3.70
CA ASP A 417 21.17 19.94 4.53
C ASP A 417 20.31 19.67 5.78
N LEU A 418 19.20 18.94 5.64
CA LEU A 418 18.38 18.52 6.77
C LEU A 418 19.20 17.68 7.77
N ALA A 419 19.92 16.67 7.27
CA ALA A 419 20.72 15.77 8.13
C ALA A 419 21.84 16.52 8.87
N ALA A 420 22.46 17.50 8.23
CA ALA A 420 23.53 18.30 8.82
C ALA A 420 23.03 19.29 9.87
N ARG A 421 21.84 19.86 9.72
CA ARG A 421 21.41 21.03 10.50
C ARG A 421 20.27 20.79 11.48
N ILE A 422 19.45 19.76 11.31
CA ILE A 422 18.21 19.60 12.11
C ILE A 422 18.47 19.51 13.62
N ASP A 423 19.60 18.97 14.03
CA ASP A 423 20.01 18.81 15.43
C ASP A 423 21.17 19.74 15.83
N ASP A 424 21.56 20.68 14.98
CA ASP A 424 22.58 21.69 15.29
C ASP A 424 22.05 22.59 16.42
N PRO A 425 22.77 22.71 17.56
CA PRO A 425 22.37 23.60 18.64
C PRO A 425 22.21 25.07 18.21
N SER A 426 22.95 25.52 17.20
CA SER A 426 22.89 26.87 16.66
C SER A 426 21.72 27.13 15.71
N LEU A 427 20.99 26.08 15.28
CA LEU A 427 19.81 26.25 14.42
C LEU A 427 18.79 27.17 15.08
N GLU A 428 18.53 28.33 14.49
CA GLU A 428 17.48 29.24 14.97
C GLU A 428 16.10 28.68 14.64
N VAL A 429 15.48 28.00 15.61
CA VAL A 429 14.15 27.40 15.47
C VAL A 429 13.36 27.49 16.77
N ALA A 430 12.08 27.83 16.66
CA ALA A 430 11.12 27.94 17.76
C ALA A 430 9.91 27.00 17.51
N PRO A 431 9.13 26.62 18.55
CA PRO A 431 8.00 25.69 18.44
C PRO A 431 6.92 26.10 17.43
N GLN A 432 6.76 27.42 17.20
CA GLN A 432 5.78 27.99 16.27
C GLN A 432 6.29 28.11 14.83
N ASP A 433 7.56 27.79 14.55
CA ASP A 433 8.11 27.86 13.19
C ASP A 433 7.60 26.69 12.33
N VAL A 434 7.66 26.87 11.03
CA VAL A 434 7.30 25.86 10.02
C VAL A 434 8.58 25.28 9.42
N LEU A 435 8.78 23.97 9.58
CA LEU A 435 9.92 23.29 8.96
C LEU A 435 9.62 23.00 7.49
N VAL A 436 10.52 23.39 6.60
CA VAL A 436 10.36 23.23 5.15
C VAL A 436 11.52 22.41 4.59
N LEU A 437 11.19 21.27 3.94
CA LEU A 437 12.16 20.48 3.17
C LEU A 437 11.87 20.65 1.68
N GLN A 438 12.86 21.18 0.96
CA GLN A 438 12.82 21.39 -0.49
C GLN A 438 13.59 20.26 -1.22
N ASN A 439 13.38 20.17 -2.55
CA ASN A 439 14.12 19.29 -3.46
C ASN A 439 14.10 17.81 -3.06
N ALA A 440 12.98 17.33 -2.54
CA ALA A 440 12.77 15.95 -2.19
C ALA A 440 11.51 15.35 -2.88
N GLY A 441 11.02 16.01 -3.92
CA GLY A 441 9.86 15.62 -4.71
C GLY A 441 10.17 14.58 -5.79
N PRO A 442 9.21 14.28 -6.67
CA PRO A 442 9.35 13.23 -7.68
C PRO A 442 10.42 13.51 -8.74
N HIS A 443 10.74 14.78 -9.03
CA HIS A 443 11.80 15.16 -9.98
C HIS A 443 13.18 15.38 -9.33
N ALA A 444 13.26 15.31 -8.01
CA ALA A 444 14.53 15.31 -7.29
C ALA A 444 15.29 13.99 -7.52
N PRO A 445 16.64 13.97 -7.38
CA PRO A 445 17.45 12.76 -7.58
C PRO A 445 17.01 11.58 -6.69
N GLU A 446 16.54 11.86 -5.49
CA GLU A 446 16.05 10.90 -4.51
C GLU A 446 14.65 10.35 -4.84
N CYS A 447 13.95 10.91 -5.83
CA CYS A 447 12.65 10.45 -6.32
C CYS A 447 11.61 10.29 -5.21
N MET A 448 11.34 11.36 -4.44
CA MET A 448 10.28 11.40 -3.43
C MET A 448 10.46 10.36 -2.32
N PRO A 449 11.57 10.40 -1.56
CA PRO A 449 11.84 9.49 -0.45
C PRO A 449 10.88 9.72 0.73
N GLU A 450 10.87 8.80 1.71
CA GLU A 450 10.07 8.92 2.93
C GLU A 450 10.64 9.94 3.94
N ALA A 451 11.08 11.07 3.45
CA ALA A 451 11.77 12.11 4.24
C ALA A 451 10.84 13.23 4.74
N GLY A 452 9.60 13.29 4.23
CA GLY A 452 8.65 14.36 4.58
C GLY A 452 8.21 14.37 6.04
N TYR A 453 8.51 13.31 6.81
CA TYR A 453 8.25 13.30 8.25
C TYR A 453 9.02 14.39 9.00
N LEU A 454 10.16 14.85 8.57
CA LEU A 454 11.08 15.79 9.21
C LEU A 454 11.06 15.67 10.75
N PRO A 455 12.12 15.19 11.38
CA PRO A 455 12.13 15.05 12.84
C PRO A 455 12.01 16.41 13.53
N ILE A 456 11.36 16.46 14.68
CA ILE A 456 11.39 17.65 15.54
C ILE A 456 12.84 17.88 15.95
N PRO A 457 13.39 19.12 15.85
CA PRO A 457 14.74 19.43 16.30
C PRO A 457 14.98 18.96 17.72
N LYS A 458 16.12 18.32 18.00
CA LYS A 458 16.41 17.66 19.28
C LYS A 458 16.19 18.59 20.48
N LYS A 459 16.64 19.85 20.38
CA LYS A 459 16.47 20.83 21.48
C LYS A 459 15.01 21.15 21.77
N LEU A 460 14.13 21.15 20.77
CA LEU A 460 12.69 21.36 20.94
C LEU A 460 12.02 20.09 21.48
N ALA A 461 12.41 18.91 21.01
CA ALA A 461 11.93 17.64 21.55
C ALA A 461 12.26 17.51 23.04
N GLN A 462 13.47 17.87 23.45
CA GLN A 462 13.91 17.89 24.85
C GLN A 462 13.15 18.91 25.71
N SER A 463 12.65 20.01 25.12
CA SER A 463 11.78 20.98 25.79
C SER A 463 10.29 20.58 25.79
N GLY A 464 9.95 19.38 25.29
CA GLY A 464 8.59 18.83 25.32
C GLY A 464 7.74 19.12 24.09
N VAL A 465 8.28 19.70 23.01
CA VAL A 465 7.56 19.91 21.74
C VAL A 465 7.33 18.56 21.07
N LYS A 466 6.06 18.23 20.81
CA LYS A 466 5.65 16.94 20.24
C LYS A 466 5.25 17.02 18.77
N ASP A 467 4.81 18.17 18.30
CA ASP A 467 4.43 18.42 16.92
C ASP A 467 4.76 19.85 16.48
N MET A 468 4.97 20.03 15.17
CA MET A 468 5.18 21.30 14.47
C MET A 468 4.64 21.17 13.06
N ILE A 469 4.30 22.27 12.41
CA ILE A 469 3.99 22.23 10.98
C ILE A 469 5.27 21.92 10.19
N ARG A 470 5.15 20.94 9.31
CA ARG A 470 6.19 20.51 8.38
C ARG A 470 5.63 20.51 6.97
N VAL A 471 6.38 21.04 6.02
CA VAL A 471 5.95 21.17 4.62
C VAL A 471 7.03 20.61 3.71
N SER A 472 6.67 19.75 2.76
CA SER A 472 7.62 19.21 1.78
C SER A 472 6.93 18.73 0.51
N ASP A 473 7.69 18.70 -0.58
CA ASP A 473 7.36 18.00 -1.82
C ASP A 473 7.66 16.47 -1.73
N ALA A 474 8.32 16.03 -0.65
CA ALA A 474 8.53 14.61 -0.33
C ALA A 474 7.22 13.90 0.07
N ARG A 475 7.32 12.58 0.26
CA ARG A 475 6.33 11.74 0.95
C ARG A 475 6.82 11.34 2.34
N MET A 476 5.95 10.78 3.13
CA MET A 476 6.31 10.14 4.40
C MET A 476 5.83 8.68 4.44
N SER A 477 6.40 7.89 5.34
CA SER A 477 5.84 6.57 5.66
C SER A 477 4.38 6.69 6.12
N GLY A 478 3.51 5.77 5.67
CA GLY A 478 2.13 5.71 6.15
C GLY A 478 2.00 5.48 7.66
N THR A 479 3.09 5.07 8.32
CA THR A 479 3.19 4.83 9.77
C THR A 479 3.59 6.08 10.57
N ALA A 480 3.86 7.21 9.90
CA ALA A 480 4.20 8.48 10.52
C ALA A 480 2.95 9.27 10.93
N PHE A 481 3.13 10.20 11.87
CA PHE A 481 2.08 11.05 12.42
C PHE A 481 2.60 12.48 12.64
N GLY A 482 1.69 13.42 12.82
CA GLY A 482 1.94 14.84 13.02
C GLY A 482 1.36 15.73 11.92
N THR A 483 1.45 17.04 12.11
CA THR A 483 0.93 18.06 11.19
C THR A 483 1.92 18.26 10.04
N ILE A 484 1.76 17.47 8.97
CA ILE A 484 2.72 17.38 7.87
C ILE A 484 2.00 17.54 6.55
N VAL A 485 2.32 18.61 5.82
CA VAL A 485 1.85 18.89 4.46
C VAL A 485 2.86 18.29 3.47
N LEU A 486 2.41 17.33 2.67
CA LEU A 486 3.22 16.49 1.80
C LEU A 486 2.82 16.63 0.34
N HIS A 487 3.67 16.13 -0.55
CA HIS A 487 3.40 16.06 -1.99
C HIS A 487 3.11 17.45 -2.58
N VAL A 488 3.73 18.51 -2.05
CA VAL A 488 3.55 19.88 -2.56
C VAL A 488 3.83 19.91 -4.05
N THR A 489 2.86 20.38 -4.82
CA THR A 489 2.90 20.33 -6.27
C THR A 489 2.65 21.73 -6.87
N PRO A 490 3.44 22.17 -7.87
CA PRO A 490 4.64 21.51 -8.42
C PRO A 490 5.78 21.39 -7.40
N ASP A 491 6.63 20.36 -7.55
CA ASP A 491 7.77 20.15 -6.66
C ASP A 491 8.88 21.18 -6.90
N SER A 492 9.76 21.35 -5.91
CA SER A 492 10.86 22.33 -5.94
C SER A 492 11.79 22.11 -7.14
N ALA A 493 12.11 20.84 -7.46
CA ALA A 493 13.00 20.50 -8.57
C ALA A 493 12.40 20.82 -9.95
N SER A 494 11.07 20.86 -10.06
CA SER A 494 10.34 21.32 -11.26
C SER A 494 10.14 22.83 -11.33
N GLY A 495 10.75 23.61 -10.44
CA GLY A 495 10.56 25.06 -10.35
C GLY A 495 9.29 25.47 -9.63
N GLY A 496 8.70 24.61 -8.81
CA GLY A 496 7.54 24.91 -8.00
C GLY A 496 7.80 25.96 -6.91
N PRO A 497 6.74 26.66 -6.44
CA PRO A 497 6.87 27.77 -5.47
C PRO A 497 7.56 27.36 -4.16
N LEU A 498 7.47 26.10 -3.74
CA LEU A 498 8.17 25.60 -2.55
C LEU A 498 9.69 25.85 -2.64
N GLY A 499 10.29 25.75 -3.83
CA GLY A 499 11.72 26.01 -4.08
C GLY A 499 12.14 27.47 -3.90
N LEU A 500 11.19 28.39 -3.86
CA LEU A 500 11.44 29.84 -3.68
C LEU A 500 11.44 30.26 -2.20
N VAL A 501 10.90 29.45 -1.30
CA VAL A 501 10.80 29.75 0.13
C VAL A 501 12.20 29.89 0.73
N ARG A 502 12.36 30.92 1.57
CA ARG A 502 13.60 31.24 2.29
C ARG A 502 13.36 31.23 3.80
N ASN A 503 14.45 31.09 4.56
CA ASN A 503 14.38 31.25 6.01
C ASN A 503 13.79 32.62 6.37
N GLY A 504 12.82 32.64 7.26
CA GLY A 504 12.15 33.84 7.72
C GLY A 504 10.86 34.18 6.97
N ASP A 505 10.57 33.58 5.82
CA ASP A 505 9.29 33.76 5.11
C ASP A 505 8.12 33.30 6.00
N ARG A 506 6.96 33.93 5.84
CA ARG A 506 5.75 33.60 6.58
C ARG A 506 4.93 32.55 5.83
N ILE A 507 4.66 31.43 6.47
CA ILE A 507 3.80 30.36 5.95
C ILE A 507 2.56 30.25 6.82
N ARG A 508 1.40 30.22 6.19
CA ARG A 508 0.10 30.00 6.83
C ARG A 508 -0.50 28.67 6.33
N LEU A 509 -0.94 27.85 7.28
CA LEU A 509 -1.74 26.65 7.05
C LEU A 509 -3.20 26.98 7.29
#